data_7d554e9ea5d4827a5c5a57df972de69e
#
_entry.id   7d554e9ea5d4827a5c5a57df972de69e
#
_cell.length_a   1.000
_cell.length_b   1.000
_cell.length_c   1.000
_cell.angle_alpha   90.00
_cell.angle_beta   90.00
_cell.angle_gamma   90.00
#
_symmetry.space_group_name_H-M   'P 1'
#
loop_
_entity.id
_entity.type
_entity.pdbx_description
1 polymer ?
#
loop_
_entity_poly.entity_id
_entity_poly.type
_entity_poly.pdbx_seq_one_letter_code
_entity_poly.pdbx_strand_id
1 'polypeptide(L)'
;MIPVVHSRVDLTLLHPKFKERLELFFGDGRVANKVTVVSGCRSYAEQKRLYTKYRAGRGNLAANPDWKRPGGFFYGSFHQEQPDGYSYAVDLRITGRVSRSIVTSVARRYGIRPTVKGEWWHFQPRNENDWFPSVSFPDNDQPEPAVD
;
A
#
# COMPACT_ATOMS: atom_id res chain seq x y z
N MET A 1 8.08 4.66 15.47
CA MET A 1 6.75 4.01 15.53
C MET A 1 5.86 4.54 14.40
N ILE A 2 5.12 3.67 13.75
CA ILE A 2 4.19 4.05 12.68
C ILE A 2 2.81 4.31 13.30
N PRO A 3 2.28 5.54 13.23
CA PRO A 3 0.97 5.85 13.79
C PRO A 3 -0.15 5.24 12.96
N VAL A 4 -1.13 4.64 13.63
CA VAL A 4 -2.31 4.03 13.02
C VAL A 4 -3.58 4.64 13.61
N VAL A 5 -4.67 4.70 12.82
CA VAL A 5 -5.93 5.33 13.28
C VAL A 5 -6.61 4.52 14.39
N HIS A 6 -6.42 3.20 14.38
CA HIS A 6 -6.93 2.30 15.43
C HIS A 6 -6.17 0.98 15.39
N SER A 7 -6.34 0.19 16.45
CA SER A 7 -5.58 -1.07 16.64
C SER A 7 -5.88 -2.16 15.61
N ARG A 8 -6.97 -2.03 14.84
CA ARG A 8 -7.32 -3.01 13.80
C ARG A 8 -6.51 -2.83 12.51
N VAL A 9 -5.78 -1.73 12.36
CA VAL A 9 -4.87 -1.57 11.23
C VAL A 9 -3.70 -2.54 11.41
N ASP A 10 -3.56 -3.47 10.48
CA ASP A 10 -2.55 -4.51 10.54
C ASP A 10 -1.31 -4.10 9.73
N LEU A 11 -0.16 -4.07 10.39
CA LEU A 11 1.14 -3.77 9.78
C LEU A 11 2.08 -4.98 9.84
N THR A 12 1.60 -6.12 10.35
CA THR A 12 2.46 -7.27 10.66
C THR A 12 3.03 -7.96 9.41
N LEU A 13 2.33 -7.86 8.28
CA LEU A 13 2.77 -8.48 7.02
C LEU A 13 3.60 -7.54 6.15
N LEU A 14 3.79 -6.28 6.55
CA LEU A 14 4.61 -5.38 5.75
C LEU A 14 6.02 -5.93 5.60
N HIS A 15 6.54 -5.89 4.37
CA HIS A 15 7.93 -6.27 4.12
C HIS A 15 8.85 -5.45 5.04
N PRO A 16 9.84 -6.09 5.71
CA PRO A 16 10.68 -5.42 6.71
C PRO A 16 11.34 -4.13 6.21
N LYS A 17 11.82 -4.12 4.99
CA LYS A 17 12.43 -2.92 4.39
C LYS A 17 11.42 -1.82 4.14
N PHE A 18 10.22 -2.16 3.68
CA PHE A 18 9.15 -1.19 3.51
C PHE A 18 8.75 -0.58 4.85
N LYS A 19 8.62 -1.42 5.88
CA LYS A 19 8.30 -0.96 7.23
C LYS A 19 9.37 -0.03 7.78
N GLU A 20 10.65 -0.37 7.59
CA GLU A 20 11.78 0.48 7.99
C GLU A 20 11.70 1.86 7.31
N ARG A 21 11.43 1.88 6.01
CA ARG A 21 11.28 3.12 5.25
C ARG A 21 10.09 3.95 5.73
N LEU A 22 8.98 3.29 6.05
CA LEU A 22 7.82 3.98 6.64
C LEU A 22 8.18 4.59 8.00
N GLU A 23 8.91 3.89 8.84
CA GLU A 23 9.35 4.42 10.14
C GLU A 23 10.20 5.67 9.96
N LEU A 24 11.11 5.67 9.00
CA LEU A 24 11.91 6.85 8.68
C LEU A 24 11.03 8.00 8.18
N PHE A 25 10.08 7.71 7.31
CA PHE A 25 9.13 8.69 6.80
C PHE A 25 8.34 9.34 7.95
N PHE A 26 7.76 8.54 8.84
CA PHE A 26 6.96 9.06 9.97
C PHE A 26 7.81 9.80 11.01
N GLY A 27 9.11 9.56 11.04
CA GLY A 27 10.07 10.29 11.89
C GLY A 27 10.55 11.61 11.29
N ASP A 28 10.27 11.88 10.01
CA ASP A 28 10.70 13.12 9.37
C ASP A 28 9.87 14.30 9.90
N GLY A 29 10.56 15.36 10.35
CA GLY A 29 9.91 16.50 11.00
C GLY A 29 8.86 17.22 10.17
N ARG A 30 8.89 17.06 8.84
CA ARG A 30 7.91 17.69 7.95
C ARG A 30 6.55 16.99 7.98
N VAL A 31 6.50 15.72 8.36
CA VAL A 31 5.27 14.92 8.39
C VAL A 31 4.98 14.32 9.76
N ALA A 32 5.92 14.35 10.69
CA ALA A 32 5.76 13.79 12.03
C ALA A 32 4.53 14.38 12.73
N ASN A 33 3.68 13.51 13.28
CA ASN A 33 2.43 13.87 13.94
C ASN A 33 1.38 14.54 13.03
N LYS A 34 1.55 14.45 11.71
CA LYS A 34 0.64 15.08 10.74
C LYS A 34 0.03 14.08 9.76
N VAL A 35 0.49 12.83 9.78
CA VAL A 35 0.06 11.77 8.87
C VAL A 35 -0.12 10.49 9.67
N THR A 36 -1.09 9.68 9.28
CA THR A 36 -1.38 8.43 9.99
C THR A 36 -1.79 7.35 8.97
N VAL A 37 -1.57 6.08 9.30
CA VAL A 37 -1.97 4.95 8.46
C VAL A 37 -3.43 4.59 8.77
N VAL A 38 -4.25 4.51 7.73
CA VAL A 38 -5.66 4.15 7.84
C VAL A 38 -5.96 2.74 7.33
N SER A 39 -5.09 2.18 6.47
CA SER A 39 -5.23 0.83 5.95
C SER A 39 -3.83 0.24 5.73
N GLY A 40 -3.62 -0.99 6.15
CA GLY A 40 -2.35 -1.70 6.04
C GLY A 40 -2.52 -3.04 5.35
N CYS A 41 -2.03 -4.09 6.00
CA CYS A 41 -2.01 -5.44 5.44
C CYS A 41 -3.37 -6.12 5.47
N ARG A 42 -3.59 -6.98 4.48
CA ARG A 42 -4.75 -7.89 4.44
C ARG A 42 -4.25 -9.30 4.16
N SER A 43 -4.85 -10.29 4.84
CA SER A 43 -4.65 -11.68 4.47
C SER A 43 -5.31 -11.97 3.13
N TYR A 44 -4.92 -13.09 2.49
CA TYR A 44 -5.60 -13.57 1.30
C TYR A 44 -7.11 -13.76 1.56
N ALA A 45 -7.45 -14.36 2.69
CA ALA A 45 -8.86 -14.62 3.05
C ALA A 45 -9.66 -13.31 3.16
N GLU A 46 -9.10 -12.28 3.78
CA GLU A 46 -9.75 -10.98 3.90
C GLU A 46 -9.94 -10.31 2.53
N GLN A 47 -8.93 -10.34 1.68
CA GLN A 47 -9.04 -9.80 0.32
C GLN A 47 -10.10 -10.55 -0.49
N LYS A 48 -10.16 -11.88 -0.34
CA LYS A 48 -11.19 -12.72 -1.00
C LYS A 48 -12.58 -12.34 -0.54
N ARG A 49 -12.75 -12.11 0.76
CA ARG A 49 -14.03 -11.67 1.35
C ARG A 49 -14.47 -10.33 0.75
N LEU A 50 -13.55 -9.36 0.67
CA LEU A 50 -13.84 -8.03 0.10
C LEU A 50 -14.22 -8.13 -1.38
N TYR A 51 -13.49 -8.93 -2.13
CA TYR A 51 -13.78 -9.14 -3.54
C TYR A 51 -15.15 -9.81 -3.76
N THR A 52 -15.45 -10.81 -2.97
CA THR A 52 -16.74 -11.50 -3.04
C THR A 52 -17.91 -10.55 -2.77
N LYS A 53 -17.78 -9.68 -1.77
CA LYS A 53 -18.77 -8.64 -1.48
C LYS A 53 -18.93 -7.67 -2.65
N TYR A 54 -17.82 -7.21 -3.19
CA TYR A 54 -17.81 -6.31 -4.34
C TYR A 54 -18.53 -6.94 -5.54
N ARG A 55 -18.20 -8.18 -5.87
CA ARG A 55 -18.82 -8.89 -7.00
C ARG A 55 -20.32 -9.11 -6.79
N ALA A 56 -20.77 -9.23 -5.55
CA ALA A 56 -22.18 -9.35 -5.20
C ALA A 56 -22.92 -8.00 -5.13
N GLY A 57 -22.25 -6.89 -5.41
CA GLY A 57 -22.83 -5.55 -5.36
C GLY A 57 -23.05 -5.01 -3.96
N ARG A 58 -22.40 -5.59 -2.94
CA ARG A 58 -22.59 -5.24 -1.53
C ARG A 58 -21.41 -4.55 -0.87
N GLY A 59 -20.34 -4.29 -1.61
CA GLY A 59 -19.13 -3.72 -1.05
C GLY A 59 -18.44 -2.77 -2.01
N ASN A 60 -17.39 -2.13 -1.51
CA ASN A 60 -16.55 -1.24 -2.30
C ASN A 60 -15.73 -2.03 -3.31
N LEU A 61 -15.25 -1.34 -4.35
CA LEU A 61 -14.34 -1.90 -5.34
C LEU A 61 -13.17 -2.60 -4.64
N ALA A 62 -12.93 -3.86 -5.00
CA ALA A 62 -11.85 -4.67 -4.44
C ALA A 62 -11.24 -5.55 -5.52
N ALA A 63 -9.91 -5.66 -5.52
CA ALA A 63 -9.19 -6.48 -6.47
C ALA A 63 -9.40 -7.97 -6.18
N ASN A 64 -9.45 -8.77 -7.27
CA ASN A 64 -9.48 -10.22 -7.17
C ASN A 64 -8.12 -10.71 -6.63
N PRO A 65 -8.09 -11.38 -5.47
CA PRO A 65 -6.82 -11.83 -4.88
C PRO A 65 -6.11 -12.90 -5.71
N ASP A 66 -6.81 -13.54 -6.64
CA ASP A 66 -6.24 -14.56 -7.51
C ASP A 66 -5.75 -13.99 -8.85
N TRP A 67 -5.98 -12.71 -9.10
CA TRP A 67 -5.52 -12.07 -10.33
C TRP A 67 -4.01 -11.87 -10.28
N LYS A 68 -3.31 -12.54 -11.20
CA LYS A 68 -1.87 -12.42 -11.36
C LYS A 68 -1.54 -11.15 -12.12
N ARG A 69 -0.81 -10.24 -11.48
CA ARG A 69 -0.44 -8.97 -12.12
C ARG A 69 0.63 -9.17 -13.20
N PRO A 70 0.68 -8.28 -14.19
CA PRO A 70 1.77 -8.30 -15.18
C PRO A 70 3.14 -8.26 -14.47
N GLY A 71 4.11 -9.02 -14.98
CA GLY A 71 5.42 -9.19 -14.34
C GLY A 71 5.55 -10.46 -13.52
N GLY A 72 4.43 -11.09 -13.19
CA GLY A 72 4.42 -12.49 -12.76
C GLY A 72 4.66 -12.81 -11.30
N PHE A 73 4.89 -11.82 -10.44
CA PHE A 73 5.15 -12.07 -9.03
C PHE A 73 3.97 -11.70 -8.13
N PHE A 74 3.35 -10.55 -8.36
CA PHE A 74 2.31 -10.03 -7.47
C PHE A 74 0.91 -10.42 -7.90
N TYR A 75 0.00 -10.54 -6.91
CA TYR A 75 -1.40 -10.88 -7.10
C TYR A 75 -2.29 -9.82 -6.46
N GLY A 76 -3.46 -9.59 -7.05
CA GLY A 76 -4.54 -8.82 -6.46
C GLY A 76 -4.16 -7.41 -6.01
N SER A 77 -4.46 -7.09 -4.77
CA SER A 77 -4.10 -5.83 -4.13
C SER A 77 -2.71 -5.91 -3.50
N PHE A 78 -1.93 -4.83 -3.57
CA PHE A 78 -0.65 -4.75 -2.85
C PHE A 78 -0.82 -4.68 -1.32
N HIS A 79 -2.02 -4.39 -0.82
CA HIS A 79 -2.34 -4.55 0.60
C HIS A 79 -2.40 -6.01 1.03
N GLN A 80 -2.63 -6.90 0.10
CA GLN A 80 -2.80 -8.33 0.34
C GLN A 80 -1.46 -9.02 0.52
N GLU A 81 -1.46 -10.07 1.34
CA GLU A 81 -0.32 -10.98 1.47
C GLU A 81 0.05 -11.57 0.11
N GLN A 82 1.31 -11.41 -0.28
CA GLN A 82 1.87 -11.87 -1.55
C GLN A 82 2.55 -13.23 -1.39
N PRO A 83 2.98 -13.88 -2.49
CA PRO A 83 3.62 -15.20 -2.42
C PRO A 83 4.85 -15.28 -1.51
N ASP A 84 5.55 -14.16 -1.27
CA ASP A 84 6.67 -14.11 -0.33
C ASP A 84 6.24 -13.96 1.13
N GLY A 85 4.94 -13.90 1.40
CA GLY A 85 4.39 -13.75 2.75
C GLY A 85 4.27 -12.30 3.21
N TYR A 86 4.56 -11.32 2.37
CA TYR A 86 4.56 -9.90 2.75
C TYR A 86 3.53 -9.08 1.98
N SER A 87 3.15 -7.95 2.58
CA SER A 87 2.33 -6.91 1.95
C SER A 87 3.17 -5.68 1.61
N TYR A 88 2.72 -4.89 0.64
CA TYR A 88 3.53 -3.82 0.06
C TYR A 88 2.77 -2.52 -0.13
N ALA A 89 1.71 -2.28 0.64
CA ALA A 89 0.95 -1.04 0.52
C ALA A 89 0.40 -0.59 1.86
N VAL A 90 0.33 0.73 2.03
CA VAL A 90 -0.41 1.38 3.11
C VAL A 90 -1.20 2.54 2.53
N ASP A 91 -2.35 2.82 3.12
CA ASP A 91 -3.11 4.03 2.85
C ASP A 91 -2.88 5.02 3.97
N LEU A 92 -2.64 6.28 3.61
CA LEU A 92 -2.33 7.35 4.54
C LEU A 92 -3.46 8.37 4.60
N ARG A 93 -3.57 9.02 5.76
CA ARG A 93 -4.47 10.16 5.99
C ARG A 93 -3.68 11.31 6.60
N ILE A 94 -3.94 12.52 6.11
CA ILE A 94 -3.39 13.73 6.71
C ILE A 94 -4.26 14.09 7.90
N THR A 95 -3.64 14.19 9.09
CA THR A 95 -4.31 14.51 10.36
C THR A 95 -3.82 15.80 10.97
N GLY A 96 -2.83 16.45 10.38
CA GLY A 96 -2.29 17.72 10.82
C GLY A 96 -2.12 18.70 9.65
N ARG A 97 -1.36 19.75 9.87
CA ARG A 97 -1.16 20.78 8.84
C ARG A 97 0.02 20.42 7.94
N VAL A 98 -0.29 19.77 6.84
CA VAL A 98 0.69 19.46 5.79
C VAL A 98 -0.07 19.24 4.49
N SER A 99 0.52 19.63 3.37
CA SER A 99 -0.10 19.41 2.06
C SER A 99 0.19 18.00 1.54
N ARG A 100 -0.67 17.51 0.64
CA ARG A 100 -0.42 16.24 -0.07
C ARG A 100 0.91 16.27 -0.82
N SER A 101 1.25 17.39 -1.41
CA SER A 101 2.49 17.60 -2.15
C SER A 101 3.71 17.38 -1.26
N ILE A 102 3.69 17.92 -0.05
CA ILE A 102 4.78 17.72 0.92
C ILE A 102 4.85 16.26 1.35
N VAL A 103 3.72 15.65 1.68
CA VAL A 103 3.66 14.24 2.07
C VAL A 103 4.29 13.36 0.98
N THR A 104 3.89 13.56 -0.27
CA THR A 104 4.41 12.79 -1.41
C THR A 104 5.90 13.03 -1.62
N SER A 105 6.34 14.28 -1.54
CA SER A 105 7.75 14.64 -1.71
C SER A 105 8.63 14.02 -0.63
N VAL A 106 8.19 14.07 0.62
CA VAL A 106 8.91 13.45 1.74
C VAL A 106 8.95 11.93 1.58
N ALA A 107 7.82 11.31 1.23
CA ALA A 107 7.75 9.86 1.02
C ALA A 107 8.78 9.40 -0.02
N ARG A 108 8.92 10.13 -1.13
CA ARG A 108 9.90 9.79 -2.19
C ARG A 108 11.33 9.78 -1.70
N ARG A 109 11.67 10.62 -0.74
CA ARG A 109 13.01 10.63 -0.14
C ARG A 109 13.33 9.32 0.58
N TYR A 110 12.30 8.63 1.07
CA TYR A 110 12.48 7.36 1.77
C TYR A 110 12.15 6.16 0.87
N GLY A 111 12.02 6.37 -0.43
CA GLY A 111 11.80 5.30 -1.37
C GLY A 111 10.36 4.81 -1.42
N ILE A 112 9.39 5.66 -1.13
CA ILE A 112 7.96 5.35 -1.08
C ILE A 112 7.22 6.36 -1.95
N ARG A 113 6.16 5.94 -2.63
CA ARG A 113 5.36 6.85 -3.45
C ARG A 113 3.94 6.34 -3.67
N PRO A 114 2.99 7.23 -4.04
CA PRO A 114 1.69 6.79 -4.52
C PRO A 114 1.84 6.13 -5.89
N THR A 115 1.10 5.04 -6.11
CA THR A 115 1.21 4.22 -7.32
C THR A 115 -0.12 4.03 -8.04
N VAL A 116 -1.24 4.40 -7.44
CA VAL A 116 -2.56 4.23 -8.02
C VAL A 116 -3.08 5.58 -8.51
N LYS A 117 -3.39 5.67 -9.80
CA LYS A 117 -3.95 6.89 -10.37
C LYS A 117 -5.27 7.25 -9.67
N GLY A 118 -5.39 8.50 -9.22
CA GLY A 118 -6.59 8.96 -8.52
C GLY A 118 -6.61 8.68 -7.02
N GLU A 119 -5.61 7.95 -6.50
CA GLU A 119 -5.48 7.65 -5.07
C GLU A 119 -4.17 8.22 -4.54
N TRP A 120 -4.18 9.47 -4.12
CA TRP A 120 -2.98 10.11 -3.56
C TRP A 120 -2.51 9.41 -2.27
N TRP A 121 -3.41 8.74 -1.59
CA TRP A 121 -3.20 8.14 -0.26
C TRP A 121 -2.60 6.73 -0.29
N HIS A 122 -2.58 6.06 -1.44
CA HIS A 122 -2.10 4.68 -1.56
C HIS A 122 -0.60 4.68 -1.86
N PHE A 123 0.22 4.22 -0.91
CA PHE A 123 1.68 4.29 -1.00
C PHE A 123 2.30 2.90 -1.04
N GLN A 124 3.28 2.74 -1.92
CA GLN A 124 4.05 1.52 -2.12
C GLN A 124 5.55 1.86 -2.22
N PRO A 125 6.44 0.85 -2.16
CA PRO A 125 7.86 1.06 -2.45
C PRO A 125 8.06 1.61 -3.86
N ARG A 126 9.11 2.44 -4.02
CA ARG A 126 9.53 2.90 -5.36
C ARG A 126 10.15 1.76 -6.14
N ASN A 127 9.98 1.82 -7.46
CA ASN A 127 10.46 0.79 -8.36
C ASN A 127 11.99 0.69 -8.39
N GLU A 128 12.71 1.80 -8.25
CA GLU A 128 14.17 1.86 -8.35
C GLU A 128 14.89 1.57 -7.03
N ASN A 129 14.19 1.07 -6.02
CA ASN A 129 14.83 0.76 -4.74
C ASN A 129 15.68 -0.49 -4.85
N ASP A 130 16.97 -0.36 -4.51
CA ASP A 130 17.94 -1.45 -4.52
C ASP A 130 17.70 -2.51 -3.43
N TRP A 131 16.91 -2.18 -2.43
CA TRP A 131 16.53 -3.13 -1.38
C TRP A 131 15.46 -4.14 -1.86
N PHE A 132 15.10 -4.04 -3.13
CA PHE A 132 14.14 -4.92 -3.76
C PHE A 132 14.72 -5.53 -5.05
N PRO A 133 15.84 -6.29 -4.93
CA PRO A 133 16.62 -6.67 -6.12
C PRO A 133 15.94 -7.66 -7.04
N SER A 134 15.02 -8.47 -6.53
CA SER A 134 14.43 -9.56 -7.33
C SER A 134 13.02 -9.25 -7.84
N VAL A 135 12.45 -8.11 -7.47
CA VAL A 135 11.07 -7.75 -7.81
C VAL A 135 10.99 -6.30 -8.23
N SER A 136 10.29 -6.05 -9.32
CA SER A 136 10.06 -4.70 -9.83
C SER A 136 8.60 -4.32 -9.62
N PHE A 137 8.39 -3.13 -9.05
CA PHE A 137 7.04 -2.58 -8.91
C PHE A 137 6.70 -1.73 -10.12
N PRO A 138 5.48 -1.82 -10.66
CA PRO A 138 5.08 -0.94 -11.76
C PRO A 138 5.06 0.52 -11.33
N ASP A 139 5.35 1.44 -12.24
CA ASP A 139 5.30 2.87 -11.97
C ASP A 139 3.90 3.34 -11.63
N ASN A 140 2.91 2.73 -12.27
CA ASN A 140 1.51 2.92 -11.95
C ASN A 140 0.89 1.55 -11.74
N ASP A 141 0.07 1.44 -10.72
CA ASP A 141 -0.66 0.22 -10.48
C ASP A 141 -1.68 0.02 -11.61
N GLN A 142 -1.58 -1.11 -12.30
CA GLN A 142 -2.49 -1.41 -13.39
C GLN A 142 -3.83 -1.88 -12.80
N PRO A 143 -4.96 -1.39 -13.32
CA PRO A 143 -6.25 -1.90 -12.88
C PRO A 143 -6.41 -3.37 -13.26
N GLU A 144 -7.18 -4.09 -12.48
CA GLU A 144 -7.59 -5.44 -12.82
C GLU A 144 -8.36 -5.41 -14.15
N PRO A 145 -8.08 -6.34 -15.09
CA PRO A 145 -8.84 -6.41 -16.33
C PRO A 145 -10.33 -6.60 -16.06
N ALA A 146 -11.19 -6.05 -16.94
CA ALA A 146 -12.61 -6.24 -16.85
C ALA A 146 -12.93 -7.74 -16.87
N VAL A 147 -13.82 -8.17 -15.98
CA VAL A 147 -14.26 -9.56 -15.90
C VAL A 147 -15.65 -9.63 -16.50
N ASP A 148 -15.77 -10.42 -17.55
CA ASP A 148 -17.05 -10.66 -18.24
C ASP A 148 -17.99 -11.50 -17.38
#